data_743bdd5894d9cbee1995189391df7b45
#
_entry.id   743bdd5894d9cbee1995189391df7b45
#
_cell.length_a   1.000
_cell.length_b   1.000
_cell.length_c   1.000
_cell.angle_alpha   90.00
_cell.angle_beta   90.00
_cell.angle_gamma   90.00
#
_symmetry.space_group_name_H-M   'P 1'
#
loop_
_entity.id
_entity.type
_entity.pdbx_description
1 polymer ?
#
loop_
_entity_poly.entity_id
_entity_poly.type
_entity_poly.pdbx_seq_one_letter_code
_entity_poly.pdbx_strand_id
1 'polypeptide(L)'
;MKRAIIFILILTSLIRCFNLSAQEKNNLTSSLMILYSPLNCSGKIVSETTSIGQDYVGYAYAELTGFGDGGSEAYGQFFWEQKFWKAPIFIHAEYRGLVASSFYESTTYIGAAYCIYSKHGYLALEPLAMWKQRLGFGAQFSVVGGWEWEHFIIEHYTDLWKTHKMESVIDIYSQTRLFVKVFKRLSAGVIGTIYYSPANIVSEGVYLALRWRL
;
A
#
# COMPACT_ATOMS: atom_id res chain seq x y z
N MET A 1 -2.25 -22.66 1.18
CA MET A 1 -3.03 -22.31 2.38
C MET A 1 -2.19 -22.11 3.64
N LYS A 2 -1.41 -23.09 4.16
CA LYS A 2 -0.66 -22.94 5.43
C LYS A 2 0.28 -21.72 5.45
N ARG A 3 1.01 -21.42 4.36
CA ARG A 3 1.95 -20.27 4.28
C ARG A 3 1.23 -18.92 4.29
N ALA A 4 0.09 -18.79 3.64
CA ALA A 4 -0.73 -17.57 3.66
C ALA A 4 -1.29 -17.29 5.07
N ILE A 5 -1.72 -18.33 5.78
CA ILE A 5 -2.20 -18.22 7.16
C ILE A 5 -1.07 -17.76 8.10
N ILE A 6 0.14 -18.29 7.95
CA ILE A 6 1.31 -17.89 8.74
C ILE A 6 1.65 -16.42 8.47
N PHE A 7 1.63 -15.98 7.20
CA PHE A 7 1.89 -14.60 6.82
C PHE A 7 0.85 -13.64 7.43
N ILE A 8 -0.43 -14.00 7.38
CA ILE A 8 -1.52 -13.22 8.00
C ILE A 8 -1.35 -13.17 9.53
N LEU A 9 -0.98 -14.28 10.17
CA LEU A 9 -0.73 -14.32 11.61
C LEU A 9 0.48 -13.45 12.01
N ILE A 10 1.55 -13.45 11.22
CA ILE A 10 2.71 -12.58 11.44
C ILE A 10 2.30 -11.12 11.28
N LEU A 11 1.57 -10.77 10.22
CA LEU A 11 1.11 -9.42 9.95
C LEU A 11 0.13 -8.92 11.02
N THR A 12 -0.83 -9.75 11.45
CA THR A 12 -1.74 -9.41 12.56
C THR A 12 -1.02 -9.29 13.89
N SER A 13 0.05 -10.07 14.12
CA SER A 13 0.89 -9.95 15.32
C SER A 13 1.71 -8.67 15.30
N LEU A 14 2.26 -8.27 14.14
CA LEU A 14 2.93 -6.99 13.96
C LEU A 14 1.96 -5.83 14.22
N ILE A 15 0.75 -5.87 13.65
CA ILE A 15 -0.30 -4.87 13.90
C ILE A 15 -0.64 -4.79 15.41
N ARG A 16 -0.69 -5.90 16.13
CA ARG A 16 -0.89 -5.91 17.59
C ARG A 16 0.30 -5.32 18.36
N CYS A 17 1.53 -5.58 17.93
CA CYS A 17 2.71 -4.98 18.55
C CYS A 17 2.72 -3.44 18.39
N PHE A 18 2.26 -2.92 17.25
CA PHE A 18 2.05 -1.48 17.05
C PHE A 18 0.99 -0.90 17.98
N ASN A 19 -0.12 -1.62 18.19
CA ASN A 19 -1.18 -1.16 19.11
C ASN A 19 -0.70 -1.04 20.57
N LEU A 20 0.27 -1.86 21.00
CA LEU A 20 0.79 -1.83 22.38
C LEU A 20 1.77 -0.68 22.62
N SER A 21 2.50 -0.21 21.60
CA SER A 21 3.42 0.94 21.73
C SER A 21 2.75 2.29 21.45
N ALA A 22 1.52 2.31 20.94
CA ALA A 22 0.80 3.51 20.50
C ALA A 22 -0.04 4.19 21.60
N GLN A 23 0.09 3.81 22.87
CA GLN A 23 -0.78 4.34 23.94
C GLN A 23 -0.54 5.81 24.34
N GLU A 24 0.49 6.48 23.80
CA GLU A 24 0.73 7.90 24.07
C GLU A 24 0.55 8.77 22.83
N LYS A 25 -0.58 9.46 22.70
CA LYS A 25 -0.88 10.55 21.74
C LYS A 25 -0.77 10.23 20.23
N ASN A 26 -0.76 8.97 19.83
CA ASN A 26 -0.62 8.58 18.44
C ASN A 26 -2.00 8.36 17.81
N ASN A 27 -2.21 8.89 16.61
CA ASN A 27 -3.40 8.61 15.83
C ASN A 27 -3.23 7.26 15.12
N LEU A 28 -3.90 6.25 15.62
CA LEU A 28 -4.02 4.95 14.96
C LEU A 28 -5.32 4.90 14.19
N THR A 29 -5.24 4.64 12.90
CA THR A 29 -6.40 4.41 12.04
C THR A 29 -6.29 3.04 11.40
N SER A 30 -7.36 2.27 11.46
CA SER A 30 -7.45 0.98 10.78
C SER A 30 -8.69 0.93 9.90
N SER A 31 -8.61 0.25 8.78
CA SER A 31 -9.74 0.02 7.90
C SER A 31 -9.74 -1.38 7.32
N LEU A 32 -10.92 -1.89 7.05
CA LEU A 32 -11.17 -3.10 6.28
C LEU A 32 -11.90 -2.71 5.00
N MET A 33 -11.43 -3.21 3.86
CA MET A 33 -12.09 -2.99 2.58
C MET A 33 -12.45 -4.32 1.94
N ILE A 34 -13.61 -4.34 1.29
CA ILE A 34 -14.02 -5.41 0.38
C ILE A 34 -14.05 -4.79 -1.01
N LEU A 35 -13.34 -5.39 -1.93
CA LEU A 35 -13.22 -4.95 -3.32
C LEU A 35 -13.84 -6.01 -4.24
N TYR A 36 -14.58 -5.56 -5.22
CA TYR A 36 -15.13 -6.40 -6.26
C TYR A 36 -14.86 -5.81 -7.64
N SER A 37 -14.21 -6.59 -8.51
CA SER A 37 -14.02 -6.22 -9.92
C SER A 37 -15.13 -6.79 -10.79
N PRO A 38 -15.98 -5.95 -11.37
CA PRO A 38 -17.03 -6.41 -12.26
C PRO A 38 -16.49 -6.91 -13.61
N LEU A 39 -15.26 -6.50 -13.99
CA LEU A 39 -14.66 -6.87 -15.28
C LEU A 39 -14.21 -8.34 -15.33
N ASN A 40 -13.71 -8.88 -14.22
CA ASN A 40 -13.19 -10.24 -14.15
C ASN A 40 -13.86 -11.09 -13.05
N CYS A 41 -14.97 -10.61 -12.49
CA CYS A 41 -15.74 -11.28 -11.43
C CYS A 41 -14.86 -11.73 -10.24
N SER A 42 -13.84 -10.96 -9.90
CA SER A 42 -12.91 -11.27 -8.83
C SER A 42 -13.11 -10.37 -7.60
N GLY A 43 -12.78 -10.90 -6.44
CA GLY A 43 -12.89 -10.18 -5.17
C GLY A 43 -11.56 -10.12 -4.43
N LYS A 44 -11.41 -9.08 -3.61
CA LYS A 44 -10.28 -8.90 -2.71
C LYS A 44 -10.76 -8.44 -1.34
N ILE A 45 -10.04 -8.85 -0.31
CA ILE A 45 -10.18 -8.30 1.05
C ILE A 45 -8.87 -7.61 1.39
N VAL A 46 -8.98 -6.36 1.84
CA VAL A 46 -7.84 -5.52 2.17
C VAL A 46 -7.98 -5.03 3.60
N SER A 47 -6.90 -5.13 4.36
CA SER A 47 -6.75 -4.51 5.68
C SER A 47 -5.62 -3.51 5.65
N GLU A 48 -5.87 -2.32 6.14
CA GLU A 48 -4.88 -1.25 6.26
C GLU A 48 -4.84 -0.73 7.68
N THR A 49 -3.66 -0.41 8.16
CA THR A 49 -3.45 0.25 9.45
C THR A 49 -2.36 1.29 9.31
N THR A 50 -2.66 2.52 9.72
CA THR A 50 -1.72 3.63 9.75
C THR A 50 -1.56 4.11 11.18
N SER A 51 -0.33 4.27 11.63
CA SER A 51 0.03 4.88 12.92
C SER A 51 0.83 6.15 12.66
N ILE A 52 0.34 7.28 13.14
CA ILE A 52 0.99 8.58 12.95
C ILE A 52 1.36 9.12 14.32
N GLY A 53 2.64 9.25 14.58
CA GLY A 53 3.21 9.93 15.73
C GLY A 53 3.74 11.33 15.36
N GLN A 54 4.33 12.02 16.32
CA GLN A 54 4.90 13.36 16.12
C GLN A 54 6.05 13.34 15.10
N ASP A 55 6.88 12.29 15.16
CA ASP A 55 8.10 12.17 14.38
C ASP A 55 8.19 10.89 13.56
N TYR A 56 7.10 10.15 13.44
CA TYR A 56 7.08 8.91 12.64
C TYR A 56 5.72 8.66 11.98
N VAL A 57 5.76 7.88 10.90
CA VAL A 57 4.60 7.24 10.26
C VAL A 57 4.88 5.76 10.12
N GLY A 58 3.97 4.92 10.56
CA GLY A 58 3.99 3.48 10.35
C GLY A 58 2.77 3.06 9.54
N TYR A 59 2.95 2.16 8.60
CA TYR A 59 1.87 1.65 7.76
C TYR A 59 1.99 0.15 7.59
N ALA A 60 0.86 -0.53 7.65
CA ALA A 60 0.74 -1.94 7.35
C ALA A 60 -0.47 -2.18 6.43
N TYR A 61 -0.27 -2.94 5.40
CA TYR A 61 -1.26 -3.32 4.40
C TYR A 61 -1.25 -4.83 4.20
N ALA A 62 -2.42 -5.43 4.12
CA ALA A 62 -2.60 -6.83 3.75
C ALA A 62 -3.74 -6.96 2.75
N GLU A 63 -3.51 -7.70 1.69
CA GLU A 63 -4.47 -8.00 0.65
C GLU A 63 -4.57 -9.51 0.45
N LEU A 64 -5.78 -10.02 0.38
CA LEU A 64 -6.09 -11.38 -0.04
C LEU A 64 -6.91 -11.32 -1.31
N THR A 65 -6.42 -11.95 -2.36
CA THR A 65 -7.09 -12.12 -3.65
C THR A 65 -7.44 -13.60 -3.82
N GLY A 66 -8.54 -13.92 -4.46
CA GLY A 66 -8.82 -15.33 -4.76
C GLY A 66 -10.25 -15.77 -4.52
N PHE A 67 -11.18 -14.82 -4.58
CA PHE A 67 -12.60 -15.15 -4.65
C PHE A 67 -13.00 -15.24 -6.14
N GLY A 68 -12.56 -16.30 -6.83
CA GLY A 68 -12.79 -16.52 -8.25
C GLY A 68 -11.82 -17.57 -8.83
N ASP A 69 -11.85 -17.81 -10.13
CA ASP A 69 -11.11 -18.89 -10.80
C ASP A 69 -9.57 -18.68 -10.94
N GLY A 70 -9.03 -17.56 -10.47
CA GLY A 70 -7.65 -17.12 -10.72
C GLY A 70 -6.57 -17.59 -9.72
N GLY A 71 -6.91 -18.40 -8.74
CA GLY A 71 -5.96 -18.81 -7.68
C GLY A 71 -5.87 -17.79 -6.54
N SER A 72 -5.41 -18.26 -5.37
CA SER A 72 -5.33 -17.42 -4.16
C SER A 72 -3.95 -16.77 -4.05
N GLU A 73 -3.93 -15.46 -3.87
CA GLU A 73 -2.72 -14.68 -3.63
C GLU A 73 -2.85 -13.88 -2.34
N ALA A 74 -1.74 -13.70 -1.63
CA ALA A 74 -1.64 -12.82 -0.49
C ALA A 74 -0.51 -11.82 -0.73
N TYR A 75 -0.82 -10.54 -0.61
CA TYR A 75 0.15 -9.45 -0.67
C TYR A 75 0.19 -8.74 0.67
N GLY A 76 1.37 -8.33 1.08
CA GLY A 76 1.57 -7.53 2.27
C GLY A 76 2.63 -6.48 2.06
N GLN A 77 2.42 -5.34 2.68
CA GLN A 77 3.32 -4.20 2.68
C GLN A 77 3.42 -3.66 4.09
N PHE A 78 4.60 -3.29 4.47
CA PHE A 78 4.89 -2.64 5.73
C PHE A 78 5.92 -1.57 5.46
N PHE A 79 5.68 -0.33 5.89
CA PHE A 79 6.70 0.69 5.91
C PHE A 79 6.74 1.43 7.24
N TRP A 80 7.91 1.98 7.50
CA TRP A 80 8.20 2.87 8.61
C TRP A 80 8.94 4.08 8.10
N GLU A 81 8.47 5.26 8.50
CA GLU A 81 9.09 6.54 8.22
C GLU A 81 9.46 7.22 9.55
N GLN A 82 10.69 7.66 9.66
CA GLN A 82 11.18 8.42 10.80
C GLN A 82 11.57 9.81 10.34
N LYS A 83 11.00 10.83 10.96
CA LYS A 83 11.32 12.23 10.66
C LYS A 83 12.79 12.51 10.88
N PHE A 84 13.42 13.12 9.87
CA PHE A 84 14.80 13.52 9.92
C PHE A 84 14.90 15.03 10.20
N TRP A 85 15.32 15.37 11.43
CA TRP A 85 15.49 16.75 11.87
C TRP A 85 14.15 17.53 11.89
N LYS A 86 14.26 18.88 11.65
CA LYS A 86 13.08 19.80 11.59
C LYS A 86 12.49 19.95 10.19
N ALA A 87 13.11 19.34 9.17
CA ALA A 87 12.65 19.40 7.79
C ALA A 87 11.47 18.44 7.58
N PRO A 88 10.64 18.66 6.54
CA PRO A 88 9.58 17.73 6.15
C PRO A 88 10.14 16.52 5.39
N ILE A 89 11.29 16.00 5.86
CA ILE A 89 12.01 14.86 5.30
C ILE A 89 11.97 13.73 6.31
N PHE A 90 11.64 12.54 5.83
CA PHE A 90 11.61 11.31 6.61
C PHE A 90 12.58 10.31 6.00
N ILE A 91 13.23 9.51 6.84
CA ILE A 91 13.91 8.30 6.41
C ILE A 91 12.83 7.25 6.25
N HIS A 92 12.78 6.62 5.08
CA HIS A 92 11.80 5.61 4.71
C HIS A 92 12.44 4.23 4.65
N ALA A 93 11.81 3.25 5.27
CA ALA A 93 12.14 1.84 5.13
C ALA A 93 10.87 1.04 4.90
N GLU A 94 10.86 0.18 3.87
CA GLU A 94 9.68 -0.57 3.47
C GLU A 94 10.01 -2.01 3.09
N TYR A 95 9.07 -2.90 3.37
CA TYR A 95 9.08 -4.28 2.92
C TYR A 95 7.75 -4.62 2.25
N ARG A 96 7.81 -5.24 1.06
CA ARG A 96 6.66 -5.80 0.34
C ARG A 96 6.88 -7.29 0.12
N GLY A 97 5.82 -8.07 0.28
CA GLY A 97 5.82 -9.51 0.02
C GLY A 97 4.57 -9.95 -0.73
N LEU A 98 4.76 -10.79 -1.74
CA LEU A 98 3.68 -11.43 -2.49
C LEU A 98 3.85 -12.96 -2.36
N VAL A 99 2.78 -13.62 -1.97
CA VAL A 99 2.69 -15.09 -1.87
C VAL A 99 1.58 -15.56 -2.78
N ALA A 100 1.90 -16.30 -3.81
CA ALA A 100 0.94 -17.01 -4.65
C ALA A 100 1.10 -18.53 -4.46
N SER A 101 0.23 -19.31 -5.05
CA SER A 101 0.24 -20.77 -4.92
C SER A 101 1.57 -21.42 -5.37
N SER A 102 2.24 -20.83 -6.36
CA SER A 102 3.43 -21.36 -7.02
C SER A 102 4.71 -20.56 -6.76
N PHE A 103 4.64 -19.34 -6.20
CA PHE A 103 5.83 -18.53 -5.97
C PHE A 103 5.70 -17.59 -4.75
N TYR A 104 6.86 -17.13 -4.30
CA TYR A 104 7.03 -16.07 -3.32
C TYR A 104 7.96 -15.02 -3.89
N GLU A 105 7.60 -13.76 -3.74
CA GLU A 105 8.45 -12.62 -4.11
C GLU A 105 8.48 -11.60 -2.98
N SER A 106 9.66 -11.02 -2.74
CA SER A 106 9.81 -9.94 -1.78
C SER A 106 10.66 -8.81 -2.32
N THR A 107 10.38 -7.61 -1.84
CA THR A 107 11.13 -6.40 -2.15
C THR A 107 11.32 -5.59 -0.89
N THR A 108 12.54 -5.12 -0.68
CA THR A 108 12.91 -4.21 0.41
C THR A 108 13.30 -2.87 -0.19
N TYR A 109 12.87 -1.79 0.45
CA TYR A 109 13.15 -0.43 0.04
C TYR A 109 13.77 0.35 1.21
N ILE A 110 14.66 1.27 0.87
CA ILE A 110 15.21 2.25 1.80
C ILE A 110 15.46 3.57 1.05
N GLY A 111 15.16 4.66 1.69
CA GLY A 111 15.37 5.98 1.08
C GLY A 111 14.85 7.12 1.92
N ALA A 112 14.32 8.14 1.27
CA ALA A 112 13.75 9.29 1.92
C ALA A 112 12.34 9.56 1.39
N ALA A 113 11.49 10.14 2.23
CA ALA A 113 10.21 10.71 1.85
C ALA A 113 10.22 12.21 2.14
N TYR A 114 9.84 13.02 1.16
CA TYR A 114 9.58 14.44 1.34
C TYR A 114 8.08 14.67 1.39
N CYS A 115 7.57 15.08 2.56
CA CYS A 115 6.14 15.17 2.81
C CYS A 115 5.67 16.61 2.89
N ILE A 116 4.64 16.94 2.12
CA ILE A 116 3.93 18.22 2.15
C ILE A 116 2.56 17.98 2.76
N TYR A 117 2.25 18.66 3.85
CA TYR A 117 0.98 18.52 4.55
C TYR A 117 0.10 19.74 4.34
N SER A 118 -1.20 19.49 4.24
CA SER A 118 -2.25 20.51 4.21
C SER A 118 -3.33 20.20 5.26
N LYS A 119 -4.29 21.11 5.45
CA LYS A 119 -5.42 20.88 6.36
C LYS A 119 -6.23 19.61 6.01
N HIS A 120 -6.31 19.27 4.73
CA HIS A 120 -7.19 18.21 4.23
C HIS A 120 -6.44 16.99 3.70
N GLY A 121 -5.10 17.00 3.68
CA GLY A 121 -4.36 15.88 3.13
C GLY A 121 -2.86 16.09 3.08
N TYR A 122 -2.20 15.18 2.39
CA TYR A 122 -0.75 15.17 2.24
C TYR A 122 -0.34 14.72 0.83
N LEU A 123 0.88 15.07 0.47
CA LEU A 123 1.60 14.57 -0.69
C LEU A 123 3.01 14.19 -0.26
N ALA A 124 3.45 12.98 -0.59
CA ALA A 124 4.80 12.49 -0.36
C ALA A 124 5.48 12.16 -1.68
N LEU A 125 6.76 12.50 -1.79
CA LEU A 125 7.66 12.16 -2.88
C LEU A 125 8.79 11.31 -2.32
N GLU A 126 8.96 10.08 -2.82
CA GLU A 126 9.80 9.06 -2.20
C GLU A 126 10.81 8.47 -3.19
N PRO A 127 12.02 9.03 -3.28
CA PRO A 127 13.16 8.38 -3.94
C PRO A 127 13.69 7.24 -3.07
N LEU A 128 13.60 6.00 -3.58
CA LEU A 128 13.93 4.78 -2.85
C LEU A 128 14.96 3.95 -3.61
N ALA A 129 15.96 3.45 -2.92
CA ALA A 129 16.74 2.31 -3.36
C ALA A 129 15.94 1.04 -3.07
N MET A 130 15.95 0.07 -3.96
CA MET A 130 15.21 -1.17 -3.80
C MET A 130 16.08 -2.40 -4.02
N TRP A 131 15.74 -3.46 -3.32
CA TRP A 131 16.27 -4.79 -3.59
C TRP A 131 15.12 -5.79 -3.74
N LYS A 132 14.98 -6.31 -4.95
CA LYS A 132 13.94 -7.27 -5.31
C LYS A 132 14.56 -8.66 -5.43
N GLN A 133 14.02 -9.62 -4.70
CA GLN A 133 14.60 -10.96 -4.49
C GLN A 133 15.06 -11.65 -5.78
N ARG A 134 14.34 -11.52 -6.87
CA ARG A 134 14.67 -12.17 -8.16
C ARG A 134 15.38 -11.25 -9.15
N LEU A 135 15.14 -9.95 -9.06
CA LEU A 135 15.62 -8.95 -10.01
C LEU A 135 16.82 -8.15 -9.50
N GLY A 136 17.17 -8.29 -8.19
CA GLY A 136 18.32 -7.64 -7.59
C GLY A 136 18.09 -6.16 -7.27
N PHE A 137 19.17 -5.38 -7.28
CA PHE A 137 19.14 -3.96 -6.95
C PHE A 137 18.45 -3.11 -8.02
N GLY A 138 17.84 -2.02 -7.58
CA GLY A 138 17.17 -1.06 -8.42
C GLY A 138 16.88 0.23 -7.69
N ALA A 139 16.08 1.07 -8.34
CA ALA A 139 15.57 2.31 -7.80
C ALA A 139 14.06 2.41 -8.06
N GLN A 140 13.36 3.06 -7.14
CA GLN A 140 11.95 3.41 -7.25
C GLN A 140 11.78 4.89 -6.93
N PHE A 141 10.85 5.52 -7.61
CA PHE A 141 10.34 6.83 -7.24
C PHE A 141 8.83 6.72 -7.05
N SER A 142 8.37 7.02 -5.86
CA SER A 142 6.95 6.95 -5.50
C SER A 142 6.37 8.34 -5.33
N VAL A 143 5.13 8.50 -5.75
CA VAL A 143 4.27 9.66 -5.46
C VAL A 143 3.06 9.13 -4.70
N VAL A 144 2.90 9.57 -3.47
CA VAL A 144 1.83 9.12 -2.58
C VAL A 144 1.06 10.34 -2.10
N GLY A 145 -0.26 10.30 -2.15
CA GLY A 145 -1.07 11.41 -1.68
C GLY A 145 -2.44 10.96 -1.20
N GLY A 146 -2.99 11.72 -0.26
CA GLY A 146 -4.33 11.49 0.25
C GLY A 146 -4.97 12.80 0.67
N TRP A 147 -6.24 12.98 0.30
CA TRP A 147 -7.05 14.12 0.67
C TRP A 147 -8.40 13.64 1.20
N GLU A 148 -8.79 14.20 2.32
CA GLU A 148 -10.04 13.88 2.97
C GLU A 148 -10.82 15.15 3.26
N TRP A 149 -12.04 15.24 2.74
CA TRP A 149 -13.04 16.26 3.01
C TRP A 149 -14.20 15.67 3.79
N GLU A 150 -15.20 16.49 4.08
CA GLU A 150 -16.36 16.05 4.84
C GLU A 150 -17.04 14.82 4.21
N HIS A 151 -17.23 14.82 2.90
CA HIS A 151 -17.96 13.78 2.18
C HIS A 151 -17.10 12.90 1.28
N PHE A 152 -15.88 13.30 0.97
CA PHE A 152 -15.04 12.64 -0.04
C PHE A 152 -13.65 12.30 0.50
N ILE A 153 -13.11 11.20 0.01
CA ILE A 153 -11.73 10.80 0.23
C ILE A 153 -11.14 10.47 -1.14
N ILE A 154 -9.97 11.03 -1.43
CA ILE A 154 -9.16 10.71 -2.61
C ILE A 154 -7.81 10.23 -2.11
N GLU A 155 -7.36 9.08 -2.58
CA GLU A 155 -6.03 8.57 -2.32
C GLU A 155 -5.39 8.22 -3.65
N HIS A 156 -4.13 8.55 -3.80
CA HIS A 156 -3.36 8.27 -5.01
C HIS A 156 -1.97 7.74 -4.65
N TYR A 157 -1.53 6.78 -5.42
CA TYR A 157 -0.24 6.15 -5.28
C TYR A 157 0.31 5.80 -6.66
N THR A 158 1.53 6.21 -6.96
CA THR A 158 2.22 5.87 -8.21
C THR A 158 3.66 5.50 -7.91
N ASP A 159 4.09 4.34 -8.38
CA ASP A 159 5.46 3.87 -8.39
C ASP A 159 6.02 3.85 -9.80
N LEU A 160 7.22 4.40 -9.96
CA LEU A 160 8.06 4.24 -11.13
C LEU A 160 9.32 3.50 -10.67
N TRP A 161 9.57 2.32 -11.21
CA TRP A 161 10.71 1.54 -10.74
C TRP A 161 11.48 0.83 -11.85
N LYS A 162 12.76 0.59 -11.57
CA LYS A 162 13.68 -0.11 -12.47
C LYS A 162 14.69 -0.91 -11.66
N THR A 163 14.99 -2.13 -12.09
CA THR A 163 16.10 -2.92 -11.56
C THR A 163 17.25 -3.01 -12.58
N HIS A 164 18.44 -3.34 -12.12
CA HIS A 164 19.61 -3.46 -13.01
C HIS A 164 19.48 -4.60 -14.04
N LYS A 165 18.63 -5.59 -13.78
CA LYS A 165 18.34 -6.70 -14.69
C LYS A 165 17.28 -6.39 -15.74
N MET A 166 16.60 -5.25 -15.62
CA MET A 166 15.62 -4.82 -16.60
C MET A 166 16.32 -4.06 -17.71
N GLU A 167 16.17 -4.52 -18.93
CA GLU A 167 16.68 -3.81 -20.12
C GLU A 167 16.01 -2.45 -20.19
N SER A 168 16.73 -1.36 -20.11
CA SER A 168 16.40 0.07 -20.32
C SER A 168 14.98 0.59 -20.01
N VAL A 169 14.12 -0.17 -19.37
CA VAL A 169 12.69 0.06 -19.23
C VAL A 169 12.31 0.41 -17.80
N ILE A 170 11.38 1.34 -17.61
CA ILE A 170 10.78 1.71 -16.34
C ILE A 170 9.39 1.09 -16.27
N ASP A 171 9.13 0.33 -15.23
CA ASP A 171 7.78 -0.15 -14.89
C ASP A 171 7.03 0.93 -14.11
N ILE A 172 5.74 1.03 -14.35
CA ILE A 172 4.85 1.99 -13.69
C ILE A 172 3.68 1.23 -13.08
N TYR A 173 3.45 1.46 -11.81
CA TYR A 173 2.22 1.07 -11.13
C TYR A 173 1.53 2.31 -10.61
N SER A 174 0.24 2.44 -10.86
CA SER A 174 -0.56 3.56 -10.34
C SER A 174 -1.89 3.05 -9.82
N GLN A 175 -2.30 3.58 -8.67
CA GLN A 175 -3.59 3.31 -8.07
C GLN A 175 -4.24 4.61 -7.62
N THR A 176 -5.50 4.82 -7.99
CA THR A 176 -6.32 5.92 -7.50
C THR A 176 -7.57 5.36 -6.83
N ARG A 177 -7.88 5.87 -5.65
CA ARG A 177 -9.03 5.49 -4.85
C ARG A 177 -9.91 6.70 -4.60
N LEU A 178 -11.18 6.59 -4.94
CA LEU A 178 -12.20 7.62 -4.75
C LEU A 178 -13.30 7.06 -3.86
N PHE A 179 -13.54 7.67 -2.71
CA PHE A 179 -14.59 7.24 -1.79
C PHE A 179 -15.54 8.37 -1.45
N VAL A 180 -16.81 8.02 -1.29
CA VAL A 180 -17.85 8.83 -0.68
C VAL A 180 -18.14 8.28 0.72
N LYS A 181 -18.13 9.12 1.73
CA LYS A 181 -18.51 8.75 3.10
C LYS A 181 -20.02 8.61 3.18
N VAL A 182 -20.50 7.38 3.35
CA VAL A 182 -21.95 7.07 3.48
C VAL A 182 -22.40 7.26 4.92
N PHE A 183 -21.56 6.79 5.87
CA PHE A 183 -21.75 6.96 7.30
C PHE A 183 -20.42 7.30 7.97
N LYS A 184 -20.43 7.60 9.26
CA LYS A 184 -19.23 8.00 10.03
C LYS A 184 -18.05 7.04 9.84
N ARG A 185 -18.31 5.74 9.69
CA ARG A 185 -17.29 4.68 9.55
C ARG A 185 -17.32 3.94 8.23
N LEU A 186 -18.34 4.15 7.40
CA LEU A 186 -18.52 3.44 6.14
C LEU A 186 -18.35 4.38 4.97
N SER A 187 -17.51 4.00 4.03
CA SER A 187 -17.35 4.67 2.74
C SER A 187 -17.53 3.68 1.61
N ALA A 188 -18.13 4.13 0.52
CA ALA A 188 -18.25 3.39 -0.73
C ALA A 188 -17.48 4.11 -1.83
N GLY A 189 -16.88 3.37 -2.75
CA GLY A 189 -16.04 4.02 -3.74
C GLY A 189 -15.61 3.14 -4.89
N VAL A 190 -14.69 3.67 -5.66
CA VAL A 190 -14.07 3.02 -6.82
C VAL A 190 -12.55 3.10 -6.68
N ILE A 191 -11.88 2.02 -7.01
CA ILE A 191 -10.43 1.94 -7.09
C ILE A 191 -10.06 1.62 -8.53
N GLY A 192 -9.25 2.47 -9.15
CA GLY A 192 -8.63 2.24 -10.46
C GLY A 192 -7.16 1.88 -10.27
N THR A 193 -6.68 0.85 -10.95
CA THR A 193 -5.28 0.44 -10.98
C THR A 193 -4.78 0.35 -12.41
N ILE A 194 -3.56 0.80 -12.64
CA ILE A 194 -2.87 0.67 -13.93
C ILE A 194 -1.48 0.11 -13.63
N TYR A 195 -1.11 -0.94 -14.31
CA TYR A 195 0.26 -1.43 -14.35
C TYR A 195 0.75 -1.42 -15.79
N TYR A 196 1.82 -0.69 -16.03
CA TYR A 196 2.47 -0.59 -17.33
C TYR A 196 3.91 -1.09 -17.23
N SER A 197 4.23 -2.06 -18.05
CA SER A 197 5.59 -2.53 -18.29
C SER A 197 5.82 -2.55 -19.79
N PRO A 198 6.81 -1.82 -20.33
CA PRO A 198 7.09 -1.84 -21.77
C PRO A 198 7.52 -3.21 -22.31
N ALA A 199 7.97 -4.11 -21.45
CA ALA A 199 8.26 -5.50 -21.84
C ALA A 199 7.01 -6.39 -21.92
N ASN A 200 5.92 -6.03 -21.24
CA ASN A 200 4.69 -6.81 -21.16
C ASN A 200 3.49 -5.92 -20.76
N ILE A 201 2.49 -5.92 -21.58
CA ILE A 201 1.07 -5.67 -21.34
C ILE A 201 0.69 -4.73 -20.19
N VAL A 202 -0.06 -3.70 -20.53
CA VAL A 202 -0.85 -2.89 -19.62
C VAL A 202 -1.90 -3.79 -18.95
N SER A 203 -1.89 -3.92 -17.63
CA SER A 203 -3.00 -4.48 -16.88
C SER A 203 -3.77 -3.35 -16.20
N GLU A 204 -5.05 -3.27 -16.45
CA GLU A 204 -5.96 -2.30 -15.86
C GLU A 204 -6.93 -3.04 -14.93
N GLY A 205 -7.23 -2.44 -13.80
CA GLY A 205 -8.21 -2.96 -12.87
C GLY A 205 -9.16 -1.86 -12.39
N VAL A 206 -10.45 -2.14 -12.40
CA VAL A 206 -11.46 -1.29 -11.77
C VAL A 206 -12.20 -2.12 -10.73
N TYR A 207 -12.25 -1.62 -9.51
CA TYR A 207 -12.90 -2.27 -8.39
C TYR A 207 -13.94 -1.36 -7.76
N LEU A 208 -15.11 -1.91 -7.47
CA LEU A 208 -16.05 -1.33 -6.52
C LEU A 208 -15.56 -1.65 -5.11
N ALA A 209 -15.61 -0.68 -4.21
CA ALA A 209 -15.02 -0.80 -2.90
C ALA A 209 -15.99 -0.40 -1.80
N LEU A 210 -16.03 -1.18 -0.72
CA LEU A 210 -16.62 -0.80 0.54
C LEU A 210 -15.51 -0.77 1.59
N ARG A 211 -15.35 0.37 2.27
CA ARG A 211 -14.33 0.59 3.32
C ARG A 211 -15.03 0.82 4.66
N TRP A 212 -14.67 0.02 5.63
CA TRP A 212 -15.08 0.19 7.02
C TRP A 212 -13.89 0.65 7.87
N ARG A 213 -14.01 1.82 8.51
CA ARG A 213 -13.03 2.31 9.51
C ARG A 213 -13.34 1.70 10.87
N LEU A 214 -12.35 1.10 11.49
CA LEU A 214 -12.42 0.42 12.80
C LEU A 214 -12.20 1.39 13.95
#